data_750a5a154fa080df261f2a166616e275
#
_entry.id   750a5a154fa080df261f2a166616e275
#
_cell.length_a   1.000
_cell.length_b   1.000
_cell.length_c   1.000
_cell.angle_alpha   90.00
_cell.angle_beta   90.00
_cell.angle_gamma   90.00
#
_symmetry.space_group_name_H-M   'P 1'
#
loop_
_entity.id
_entity.type
_entity.pdbx_description
1 polymer ?
#
loop_
_entity_poly.entity_id
_entity_poly.type
_entity_poly.pdbx_seq_one_letter_code
_entity_poly.pdbx_strand_id
1 'polypeptide(L)'
;MAIPTDSNDTFLREVDENLRRDQLQDFFKKNGTWIALAVVVFLGAVGGWIYWQEYQKKQSADQSEKLHAIFTDISTNRRQTVPQRLADLEKSHSDVVRASAALTDAALLLEQNKRSAAIAKYRELANDKGLAQVYRDVATIRGTTLEFDTLKPEEVVSRLEPLAKAGNPWFGSAGELTALAYLKQGKKAEAGKLFAAIAADQQVPNSIRARAVQIAGTLGVDASASMPGLPQ
;
A
#
# COMPACT_ATOMS: atom_id res chain seq x y z
N MET A 1 -75.57 1.74 27.13
CA MET A 1 -75.54 1.98 25.69
C MET A 1 -74.14 2.52 25.38
N ALA A 2 -73.25 1.67 24.83
CA ALA A 2 -71.92 2.08 24.39
C ALA A 2 -72.03 2.42 22.88
N ILE A 3 -71.65 3.61 22.51
CA ILE A 3 -71.60 4.07 21.14
C ILE A 3 -70.31 3.50 20.55
N PRO A 4 -70.35 2.82 19.41
CA PRO A 4 -69.10 2.30 18.80
C PRO A 4 -68.32 3.44 18.19
N THR A 5 -67.16 3.73 18.75
CA THR A 5 -66.18 4.74 18.31
C THR A 5 -65.31 4.24 17.12
N ASP A 6 -65.62 3.08 16.58
CA ASP A 6 -64.76 2.36 15.62
C ASP A 6 -65.02 2.67 14.16
N SER A 7 -66.15 3.29 13.84
CA SER A 7 -66.51 3.62 12.43
C SER A 7 -65.87 4.91 11.92
N ASN A 8 -65.60 5.87 12.80
CA ASN A 8 -64.94 7.13 12.37
C ASN A 8 -63.43 6.96 12.15
N ASP A 9 -62.75 6.16 12.93
CA ASP A 9 -61.32 5.90 12.78
C ASP A 9 -61.05 5.07 11.54
N THR A 10 -61.91 4.12 11.19
CA THR A 10 -61.82 3.34 9.95
C THR A 10 -62.05 4.19 8.71
N PHE A 11 -63.02 5.07 8.79
CA PHE A 11 -63.33 6.01 7.68
C PHE A 11 -62.19 7.04 7.45
N LEU A 12 -61.61 7.58 8.53
CA LEU A 12 -60.46 8.49 8.43
C LEU A 12 -59.20 7.78 7.88
N ARG A 13 -58.95 6.54 8.22
CA ARG A 13 -57.88 5.73 7.65
C ARG A 13 -58.09 5.45 6.16
N GLU A 14 -59.29 5.12 5.78
CA GLU A 14 -59.64 4.81 4.39
C GLU A 14 -59.54 6.07 3.48
N VAL A 15 -59.95 7.24 4.02
CA VAL A 15 -59.79 8.54 3.32
C VAL A 15 -58.30 8.92 3.23
N ASP A 16 -57.50 8.72 4.28
CA ASP A 16 -56.06 9.03 4.27
C ASP A 16 -55.29 8.12 3.31
N GLU A 17 -55.67 6.83 3.24
CA GLU A 17 -55.08 5.86 2.33
C GLU A 17 -55.43 6.15 0.85
N ASN A 18 -56.66 6.54 0.58
CA ASN A 18 -57.08 6.95 -0.74
C ASN A 18 -56.41 8.27 -1.18
N LEU A 19 -56.30 9.26 -0.29
CA LEU A 19 -55.58 10.53 -0.56
C LEU A 19 -54.09 10.28 -0.84
N ARG A 20 -53.43 9.42 -0.11
CA ARG A 20 -52.04 9.02 -0.38
C ARG A 20 -51.88 8.32 -1.73
N ARG A 21 -52.85 7.48 -2.06
CA ARG A 21 -52.83 6.73 -3.33
C ARG A 21 -53.03 7.66 -4.51
N ASP A 22 -53.95 8.63 -4.40
CA ASP A 22 -54.22 9.62 -5.43
C ASP A 22 -53.03 10.59 -5.61
N GLN A 23 -52.40 11.02 -4.52
CA GLN A 23 -51.20 11.86 -4.58
C GLN A 23 -50.02 11.13 -5.24
N LEU A 24 -49.87 9.85 -4.96
CA LEU A 24 -48.84 9.03 -5.62
C LEU A 24 -49.12 8.82 -7.10
N GLN A 25 -50.39 8.57 -7.48
CA GLN A 25 -50.79 8.43 -8.87
C GLN A 25 -50.58 9.73 -9.68
N ASP A 26 -50.91 10.86 -9.10
CA ASP A 26 -50.73 12.16 -9.75
C ASP A 26 -49.24 12.53 -9.88
N PHE A 27 -48.43 12.19 -8.88
CA PHE A 27 -46.99 12.36 -8.95
C PHE A 27 -46.35 11.50 -10.05
N PHE A 28 -46.76 10.24 -10.18
CA PHE A 28 -46.26 9.33 -11.24
C PHE A 28 -46.82 9.74 -12.63
N LYS A 29 -48.06 10.22 -12.74
CA LYS A 29 -48.60 10.72 -14.00
C LYS A 29 -47.88 11.98 -14.49
N LYS A 30 -47.51 12.88 -13.56
CA LYS A 30 -46.86 14.15 -13.87
C LYS A 30 -45.35 14.00 -14.12
N ASN A 31 -44.67 13.11 -13.40
CA ASN A 31 -43.22 12.96 -13.45
C ASN A 31 -42.73 11.60 -14.00
N GLY A 32 -43.63 10.72 -14.42
CA GLY A 32 -43.32 9.35 -14.81
C GLY A 32 -42.28 9.24 -15.93
N THR A 33 -42.35 10.13 -16.92
CA THR A 33 -41.34 10.19 -18.00
C THR A 33 -39.97 10.62 -17.51
N TRP A 34 -39.90 11.56 -16.59
CA TRP A 34 -38.62 11.98 -15.98
C TRP A 34 -38.03 10.91 -15.05
N ILE A 35 -38.90 10.22 -14.31
CA ILE A 35 -38.50 9.11 -13.47
C ILE A 35 -37.96 7.93 -14.32
N ALA A 36 -38.68 7.59 -15.41
CA ALA A 36 -38.22 6.57 -16.34
C ALA A 36 -36.88 6.94 -16.98
N LEU A 37 -36.72 8.19 -17.41
CA LEU A 37 -35.45 8.68 -17.95
C LEU A 37 -34.31 8.60 -16.91
N ALA A 38 -34.57 9.03 -15.67
CA ALA A 38 -33.58 8.95 -14.57
C ALA A 38 -33.17 7.51 -14.28
N VAL A 39 -34.10 6.55 -14.29
CA VAL A 39 -33.82 5.14 -14.13
C VAL A 39 -32.95 4.59 -15.27
N VAL A 40 -33.27 4.96 -16.52
CA VAL A 40 -32.47 4.52 -17.68
C VAL A 40 -31.05 5.08 -17.62
N VAL A 41 -30.89 6.36 -17.27
CA VAL A 41 -29.58 7.01 -17.10
C VAL A 41 -28.79 6.35 -15.96
N PHE A 42 -29.46 6.09 -14.84
CA PHE A 42 -28.84 5.40 -13.70
C PHE A 42 -28.36 3.99 -14.06
N LEU A 43 -29.21 3.19 -14.72
CA LEU A 43 -28.84 1.85 -15.17
C LEU A 43 -27.71 1.87 -16.20
N GLY A 44 -27.74 2.85 -17.12
CA GLY A 44 -26.66 3.06 -18.07
C GLY A 44 -25.33 3.43 -17.40
N ALA A 45 -25.38 4.31 -16.40
CA ALA A 45 -24.19 4.68 -15.62
C ALA A 45 -23.63 3.50 -14.81
N VAL A 46 -24.50 2.72 -14.16
CA VAL A 46 -24.09 1.52 -13.39
C VAL A 46 -23.52 0.45 -14.34
N GLY A 47 -24.20 0.19 -15.47
CA GLY A 47 -23.71 -0.77 -16.47
C GLY A 47 -22.38 -0.36 -17.08
N GLY A 48 -22.22 0.91 -17.41
CA GLY A 48 -20.95 1.48 -17.89
C GLY A 48 -19.83 1.38 -16.87
N TRP A 49 -20.15 1.65 -15.59
CA TRP A 49 -19.20 1.49 -14.48
C TRP A 49 -18.73 0.04 -14.31
N ILE A 50 -19.66 -0.93 -14.32
CA ILE A 50 -19.35 -2.36 -14.20
C ILE A 50 -18.49 -2.83 -15.39
N TYR A 51 -18.87 -2.44 -16.62
CA TYR A 51 -18.09 -2.76 -17.81
C TYR A 51 -16.67 -2.20 -17.76
N TRP A 52 -16.53 -0.94 -17.36
CA TRP A 52 -15.22 -0.29 -17.20
C TRP A 52 -14.37 -0.97 -16.12
N GLN A 53 -14.98 -1.34 -14.98
CA GLN A 53 -14.29 -2.04 -13.90
C GLN A 53 -13.82 -3.44 -14.36
N GLU A 54 -14.65 -4.16 -15.11
CA GLU A 54 -14.28 -5.49 -15.62
C GLU A 54 -13.17 -5.42 -16.68
N TYR A 55 -13.21 -4.40 -17.54
CA TYR A 55 -12.13 -4.12 -18.50
C TYR A 55 -10.81 -3.84 -17.78
N GLN A 56 -10.82 -3.00 -16.76
CA GLN A 56 -9.65 -2.70 -15.94
C GLN A 56 -9.09 -3.95 -15.24
N LYS A 57 -9.96 -4.79 -14.68
CA LYS A 57 -9.54 -6.04 -14.03
C LYS A 57 -8.87 -7.01 -15.02
N LYS A 58 -9.44 -7.18 -16.21
CA LYS A 58 -8.85 -8.04 -17.24
C LYS A 58 -7.48 -7.55 -17.69
N GLN A 59 -7.33 -6.24 -17.89
CA GLN A 59 -6.05 -5.65 -18.25
C GLN A 59 -5.00 -5.84 -17.14
N SER A 60 -5.39 -5.64 -15.88
CA SER A 60 -4.49 -5.86 -14.73
C SER A 60 -4.11 -7.34 -14.56
N ALA A 61 -5.03 -8.26 -14.83
CA ALA A 61 -4.76 -9.70 -14.79
C ALA A 61 -3.74 -10.11 -15.87
N ASP A 62 -3.94 -9.68 -17.12
CA ASP A 62 -2.99 -9.92 -18.22
C ASP A 62 -1.58 -9.37 -17.90
N GLN A 63 -1.49 -8.16 -17.36
CA GLN A 63 -0.22 -7.56 -16.96
C GLN A 63 0.44 -8.30 -15.79
N SER A 64 -0.35 -8.80 -14.83
CA SER A 64 0.16 -9.62 -13.73
C SER A 64 0.69 -10.97 -14.22
N GLU A 65 0.03 -11.60 -15.19
CA GLU A 65 0.49 -12.82 -15.83
C GLU A 65 1.82 -12.59 -16.58
N LYS A 66 1.94 -11.50 -17.32
CA LYS A 66 3.19 -11.09 -17.97
C LYS A 66 4.32 -10.89 -16.96
N LEU A 67 4.04 -10.25 -15.81
CA LEU A 67 5.01 -10.08 -14.74
C LEU A 67 5.42 -11.43 -14.14
N HIS A 68 4.47 -12.33 -13.89
CA HIS A 68 4.76 -13.69 -13.41
C HIS A 68 5.63 -14.47 -14.39
N ALA A 69 5.35 -14.38 -15.71
CA ALA A 69 6.18 -15.00 -16.74
C ALA A 69 7.61 -14.43 -16.73
N ILE A 70 7.80 -13.13 -16.45
CA ILE A 70 9.12 -12.53 -16.29
C ILE A 70 9.86 -13.14 -15.08
N PHE A 71 9.20 -13.31 -13.92
CA PHE A 71 9.82 -13.96 -12.76
C PHE A 71 10.21 -15.40 -13.05
N THR A 72 9.40 -16.14 -13.81
CA THR A 72 9.73 -17.49 -14.26
C THR A 72 10.97 -17.47 -15.18
N ASP A 73 11.06 -16.53 -16.10
CA ASP A 73 12.21 -16.42 -16.99
C ASP A 73 13.50 -16.03 -16.23
N ILE A 74 13.40 -15.16 -15.22
CA ILE A 74 14.52 -14.83 -14.33
C ILE A 74 14.99 -16.08 -13.58
N SER A 75 14.07 -16.84 -12.97
CA SER A 75 14.38 -18.03 -12.19
C SER A 75 14.99 -19.17 -13.02
N THR A 76 14.60 -19.24 -14.29
CA THR A 76 15.12 -20.24 -15.26
C THR A 76 16.29 -19.72 -16.09
N ASN A 77 16.86 -18.57 -15.71
CA ASN A 77 17.99 -17.91 -16.37
C ASN A 77 17.76 -17.53 -17.85
N ARG A 78 16.52 -17.38 -18.27
CA ARG A 78 16.13 -16.92 -19.62
C ARG A 78 15.95 -15.40 -19.63
N ARG A 79 17.04 -14.63 -19.56
CA ARG A 79 17.03 -13.19 -19.27
C ARG A 79 17.07 -12.27 -20.48
N GLN A 80 17.20 -12.79 -21.71
CA GLN A 80 17.45 -11.98 -22.90
C GLN A 80 16.40 -10.89 -23.17
N THR A 81 15.11 -11.23 -23.02
CA THR A 81 13.98 -10.31 -23.28
C THR A 81 13.43 -9.65 -22.01
N VAL A 82 13.92 -10.02 -20.82
CA VAL A 82 13.40 -9.56 -19.53
C VAL A 82 13.49 -8.03 -19.39
N PRO A 83 14.60 -7.34 -19.68
CA PRO A 83 14.69 -5.89 -19.50
C PRO A 83 13.65 -5.12 -20.34
N GLN A 84 13.46 -5.52 -21.60
CA GLN A 84 12.49 -4.88 -22.48
C GLN A 84 11.06 -5.09 -21.98
N ARG A 85 10.71 -6.31 -21.55
CA ARG A 85 9.39 -6.64 -21.03
C ARG A 85 9.09 -5.92 -19.69
N LEU A 86 10.11 -5.73 -18.83
CA LEU A 86 9.98 -4.91 -17.63
C LEU A 86 9.72 -3.45 -17.98
N ALA A 87 10.46 -2.88 -18.94
CA ALA A 87 10.26 -1.50 -19.39
C ALA A 87 8.85 -1.26 -19.99
N ASP A 88 8.23 -2.27 -20.59
CA ASP A 88 6.85 -2.19 -21.06
C ASP A 88 5.85 -2.22 -19.88
N LEU A 89 6.10 -3.05 -18.85
CA LEU A 89 5.26 -3.11 -17.65
C LEU A 89 5.42 -1.90 -16.74
N GLU A 90 6.53 -1.20 -16.78
CA GLU A 90 6.73 0.08 -16.07
C GLU A 90 5.80 1.20 -16.59
N LYS A 91 5.20 1.04 -17.77
CA LYS A 91 4.19 1.95 -18.33
C LYS A 91 2.76 1.55 -17.95
N SER A 92 2.60 0.53 -17.12
CA SER A 92 1.29 0.03 -16.70
C SER A 92 0.49 1.09 -15.94
N HIS A 93 -0.84 1.06 -16.12
CA HIS A 93 -1.78 1.84 -15.31
C HIS A 93 -1.97 1.25 -13.91
N SER A 94 -1.58 -0.02 -13.71
CA SER A 94 -1.60 -0.67 -12.40
C SER A 94 -0.35 -0.31 -11.61
N ASP A 95 -0.50 0.43 -10.50
CA ASP A 95 0.61 0.80 -9.61
C ASP A 95 1.41 -0.40 -9.12
N VAL A 96 0.71 -1.52 -8.82
CA VAL A 96 1.34 -2.78 -8.38
C VAL A 96 2.27 -3.32 -9.45
N VAL A 97 1.79 -3.41 -10.70
CA VAL A 97 2.58 -3.95 -11.81
C VAL A 97 3.75 -3.02 -12.15
N ARG A 98 3.47 -1.71 -12.24
CA ARG A 98 4.48 -0.68 -12.52
C ARG A 98 5.61 -0.69 -11.50
N ALA A 99 5.25 -0.63 -10.21
CA ALA A 99 6.24 -0.64 -9.13
C ALA A 99 7.01 -1.95 -9.06
N SER A 100 6.33 -3.11 -9.21
CA SER A 100 6.99 -4.41 -9.19
C SER A 100 7.96 -4.59 -10.36
N ALA A 101 7.58 -4.15 -11.55
CA ALA A 101 8.46 -4.18 -12.72
C ALA A 101 9.73 -3.33 -12.50
N ALA A 102 9.56 -2.08 -12.05
CA ALA A 102 10.68 -1.17 -11.82
C ALA A 102 11.58 -1.60 -10.65
N LEU A 103 11.01 -2.16 -9.57
CA LEU A 103 11.79 -2.75 -8.47
C LEU A 103 12.59 -3.97 -8.93
N THR A 104 12.01 -4.78 -9.83
CA THR A 104 12.68 -5.95 -10.41
C THR A 104 13.80 -5.51 -11.34
N ASP A 105 13.57 -4.50 -12.19
CA ASP A 105 14.61 -3.94 -13.06
C ASP A 105 15.79 -3.40 -12.25
N ALA A 106 15.52 -2.64 -11.18
CA ALA A 106 16.56 -2.16 -10.27
C ALA A 106 17.37 -3.31 -9.64
N ALA A 107 16.72 -4.42 -9.27
CA ALA A 107 17.42 -5.60 -8.75
C ALA A 107 18.29 -6.28 -9.81
N LEU A 108 17.81 -6.41 -11.05
CA LEU A 108 18.60 -6.97 -12.15
C LEU A 108 19.80 -6.09 -12.51
N LEU A 109 19.66 -4.77 -12.44
CA LEU A 109 20.79 -3.84 -12.61
C LEU A 109 21.89 -4.08 -11.57
N LEU A 110 21.52 -4.41 -10.31
CA LEU A 110 22.50 -4.78 -9.28
C LEU A 110 23.21 -6.10 -9.60
N GLU A 111 22.49 -7.12 -10.05
CA GLU A 111 23.09 -8.39 -10.47
C GLU A 111 24.08 -8.21 -11.64
N GLN A 112 23.81 -7.22 -12.50
CA GLN A 112 24.70 -6.84 -13.60
C GLN A 112 25.86 -5.93 -13.18
N ASN A 113 26.06 -5.69 -11.88
CA ASN A 113 27.04 -4.75 -11.33
C ASN A 113 26.84 -3.29 -11.77
N LYS A 114 25.64 -2.92 -12.22
CA LYS A 114 25.26 -1.55 -12.63
C LYS A 114 24.68 -0.78 -11.44
N ARG A 115 25.45 -0.70 -10.34
CA ARG A 115 25.02 -0.10 -9.06
C ARG A 115 24.46 1.32 -9.22
N SER A 116 25.12 2.19 -10.00
CA SER A 116 24.69 3.57 -10.19
C SER A 116 23.32 3.66 -10.89
N ALA A 117 23.08 2.79 -11.88
CA ALA A 117 21.80 2.73 -12.58
C ALA A 117 20.69 2.22 -11.64
N ALA A 118 20.97 1.22 -10.81
CA ALA A 118 20.01 0.73 -9.81
C ALA A 118 19.65 1.82 -8.79
N ILE A 119 20.64 2.58 -8.30
CA ILE A 119 20.40 3.72 -7.38
C ILE A 119 19.51 4.77 -8.04
N ALA A 120 19.80 5.11 -9.31
CA ALA A 120 18.98 6.07 -10.06
C ALA A 120 17.53 5.59 -10.19
N LYS A 121 17.30 4.30 -10.48
CA LYS A 121 15.98 3.69 -10.57
C LYS A 121 15.24 3.71 -9.23
N TYR A 122 15.89 3.35 -8.10
CA TYR A 122 15.28 3.45 -6.79
C TYR A 122 14.94 4.89 -6.41
N ARG A 123 15.77 5.87 -6.79
CA ARG A 123 15.52 7.28 -6.55
C ARG A 123 14.33 7.80 -7.37
N GLU A 124 14.20 7.36 -8.61
CA GLU A 124 13.03 7.64 -9.46
C GLU A 124 11.75 7.12 -8.81
N LEU A 125 11.72 5.83 -8.42
CA LEU A 125 10.59 5.22 -7.74
C LEU A 125 10.22 5.91 -6.43
N ALA A 126 11.20 6.27 -5.61
CA ALA A 126 10.98 6.95 -4.33
C ALA A 126 10.29 8.32 -4.50
N ASN A 127 10.53 8.99 -5.63
CA ASN A 127 10.00 10.31 -5.95
C ASN A 127 8.72 10.28 -6.81
N ASP A 128 8.30 9.12 -7.31
CA ASP A 128 7.11 8.99 -8.14
C ASP A 128 5.83 9.11 -7.29
N LYS A 129 5.25 10.32 -7.29
CA LYS A 129 3.99 10.61 -6.57
C LYS A 129 2.78 9.86 -7.13
N GLY A 130 2.86 9.31 -8.32
CA GLY A 130 1.81 8.46 -8.91
C GLY A 130 1.81 7.04 -8.36
N LEU A 131 2.84 6.62 -7.59
CA LEU A 131 2.88 5.33 -6.92
C LEU A 131 2.32 5.42 -5.49
N ALA A 132 1.71 4.33 -5.03
CA ALA A 132 1.32 4.19 -3.64
C ALA A 132 2.53 4.32 -2.70
N GLN A 133 2.33 4.91 -1.51
CA GLN A 133 3.39 5.23 -0.55
C GLN A 133 4.27 4.01 -0.23
N VAL A 134 3.68 2.82 -0.10
CA VAL A 134 4.40 1.59 0.24
C VAL A 134 5.54 1.28 -0.74
N TYR A 135 5.36 1.53 -2.03
CA TYR A 135 6.40 1.28 -3.04
C TYR A 135 7.51 2.33 -2.99
N ARG A 136 7.14 3.59 -2.74
CA ARG A 136 8.10 4.68 -2.55
C ARG A 136 8.99 4.44 -1.33
N ASP A 137 8.39 3.94 -0.24
CA ASP A 137 9.12 3.62 1.00
C ASP A 137 10.13 2.50 0.76
N VAL A 138 9.72 1.41 0.09
CA VAL A 138 10.63 0.32 -0.31
C VAL A 138 11.79 0.86 -1.14
N ALA A 139 11.50 1.69 -2.13
CA ALA A 139 12.51 2.27 -3.00
C ALA A 139 13.47 3.18 -2.21
N THR A 140 12.94 3.98 -1.28
CA THR A 140 13.73 4.84 -0.39
C THR A 140 14.69 4.01 0.47
N ILE A 141 14.20 2.95 1.11
CA ILE A 141 15.03 2.09 1.95
C ILE A 141 16.10 1.40 1.12
N ARG A 142 15.74 0.78 -0.01
CA ARG A 142 16.69 0.06 -0.87
C ARG A 142 17.73 1.00 -1.49
N GLY A 143 17.30 2.15 -2.00
CA GLY A 143 18.20 3.17 -2.51
C GLY A 143 19.18 3.67 -1.44
N THR A 144 18.68 3.99 -0.24
CA THR A 144 19.53 4.43 0.88
C THR A 144 20.48 3.33 1.34
N THR A 145 20.07 2.05 1.35
CA THR A 145 20.95 0.92 1.64
C THR A 145 22.12 0.86 0.65
N LEU A 146 21.86 1.06 -0.63
CA LEU A 146 22.90 1.06 -1.66
C LEU A 146 23.84 2.25 -1.53
N GLU A 147 23.35 3.39 -1.10
CA GLU A 147 24.11 4.63 -0.97
C GLU A 147 24.74 4.77 0.44
N PHE A 148 24.50 3.84 1.39
CA PHE A 148 24.81 3.99 2.81
C PHE A 148 26.26 4.35 3.10
N ASP A 149 27.21 3.83 2.31
CA ASP A 149 28.63 4.10 2.52
C ASP A 149 29.12 5.39 1.86
N THR A 150 28.33 5.95 0.96
CA THR A 150 28.68 7.17 0.20
C THR A 150 27.94 8.40 0.69
N LEU A 151 26.79 8.23 1.33
CA LEU A 151 26.01 9.31 1.92
C LEU A 151 26.61 9.78 3.25
N LYS A 152 26.39 11.06 3.54
CA LYS A 152 26.62 11.57 4.88
C LYS A 152 25.64 10.92 5.86
N PRO A 153 26.08 10.53 7.08
CA PRO A 153 25.17 9.87 8.03
C PRO A 153 23.93 10.73 8.36
N GLU A 154 24.03 12.04 8.37
CA GLU A 154 22.90 12.96 8.60
C GLU A 154 21.84 12.84 7.49
N GLU A 155 22.29 12.64 6.26
CA GLU A 155 21.39 12.46 5.12
C GLU A 155 20.65 11.12 5.17
N VAL A 156 21.33 10.06 5.61
CA VAL A 156 20.69 8.75 5.86
C VAL A 156 19.60 8.89 6.92
N VAL A 157 19.91 9.54 8.04
CA VAL A 157 18.94 9.78 9.12
C VAL A 157 17.75 10.57 8.60
N SER A 158 17.98 11.69 7.91
CA SER A 158 16.92 12.55 7.39
C SER A 158 15.98 11.82 6.39
N ARG A 159 16.55 10.97 5.53
CA ARG A 159 15.76 10.19 4.56
C ARG A 159 14.88 9.13 5.21
N LEU A 160 15.39 8.50 6.29
CA LEU A 160 14.74 7.33 6.89
C LEU A 160 13.95 7.65 8.15
N GLU A 161 14.11 8.82 8.75
CA GLU A 161 13.40 9.24 9.97
C GLU A 161 11.87 9.05 9.90
N PRO A 162 11.17 9.36 8.79
CA PRO A 162 9.72 9.12 8.71
C PRO A 162 9.34 7.64 8.81
N LEU A 163 10.24 6.73 8.39
CA LEU A 163 10.04 5.28 8.34
C LEU A 163 10.61 4.58 9.59
N ALA A 164 11.54 5.22 10.28
CA ALA A 164 12.24 4.69 11.46
C ALA A 164 11.48 4.99 12.77
N LYS A 165 10.16 4.92 12.76
CA LYS A 165 9.28 5.19 13.92
C LYS A 165 8.50 3.94 14.27
N ALA A 166 8.37 3.65 15.57
CA ALA A 166 7.56 2.55 16.05
C ALA A 166 6.12 2.62 15.49
N GLY A 167 5.57 1.49 15.10
CA GLY A 167 4.27 1.39 14.43
C GLY A 167 4.31 1.60 12.90
N ASN A 168 5.44 2.01 12.33
CA ASN A 168 5.61 2.01 10.88
C ASN A 168 5.98 0.61 10.41
N PRO A 169 5.37 0.06 9.33
CA PRO A 169 5.71 -1.27 8.80
C PRO A 169 7.19 -1.45 8.44
N TRP A 170 7.90 -0.36 8.15
CA TRP A 170 9.31 -0.34 7.79
C TRP A 170 10.25 -0.07 8.97
N PHE A 171 9.71 0.05 10.20
CA PHE A 171 10.47 0.44 11.39
C PHE A 171 11.73 -0.42 11.58
N GLY A 172 11.60 -1.74 11.41
CA GLY A 172 12.76 -2.62 11.54
C GLY A 172 13.90 -2.29 10.57
N SER A 173 13.58 -2.20 9.28
CA SER A 173 14.60 -1.99 8.23
C SER A 173 15.13 -0.56 8.19
N ALA A 174 14.25 0.43 8.28
CA ALA A 174 14.63 1.84 8.27
C ALA A 174 15.34 2.23 9.59
N GLY A 175 14.83 1.74 10.71
CA GLY A 175 15.42 1.98 12.02
C GLY A 175 16.83 1.38 12.16
N GLU A 176 17.07 0.18 11.62
CA GLU A 176 18.39 -0.43 11.61
C GLU A 176 19.41 0.44 10.85
N LEU A 177 19.08 0.90 9.64
CA LEU A 177 19.97 1.80 8.88
C LEU A 177 20.17 3.13 9.59
N THR A 178 19.12 3.68 10.20
CA THR A 178 19.18 4.93 10.98
C THR A 178 20.09 4.76 12.20
N ALA A 179 19.97 3.65 12.93
CA ALA A 179 20.84 3.35 14.07
C ALA A 179 22.31 3.20 13.65
N LEU A 180 22.57 2.51 12.53
CA LEU A 180 23.91 2.42 11.95
C LEU A 180 24.46 3.80 11.54
N ALA A 181 23.61 4.70 11.02
CA ALA A 181 24.03 6.06 10.72
C ALA A 181 24.35 6.86 11.99
N TYR A 182 23.61 6.66 13.10
CA TYR A 182 23.98 7.22 14.40
C TYR A 182 25.34 6.72 14.89
N LEU A 183 25.66 5.43 14.68
CA LEU A 183 26.99 4.91 15.01
C LEU A 183 28.11 5.58 14.20
N LYS A 184 27.89 5.83 12.89
CA LYS A 184 28.83 6.59 12.07
C LYS A 184 29.01 8.05 12.55
N GLN A 185 28.00 8.62 13.21
CA GLN A 185 28.06 9.96 13.85
C GLN A 185 28.71 9.94 15.26
N GLY A 186 29.09 8.76 15.78
CA GLY A 186 29.55 8.60 17.15
C GLY A 186 28.45 8.62 18.22
N LYS A 187 27.18 8.69 17.83
CA LYS A 187 26.01 8.74 18.72
C LYS A 187 25.61 7.34 19.18
N LYS A 188 26.48 6.70 19.99
CA LYS A 188 26.30 5.34 20.44
C LYS A 188 25.05 5.13 21.30
N ALA A 189 24.72 6.11 22.16
CA ALA A 189 23.56 6.01 23.04
C ALA A 189 22.23 6.04 22.25
N GLU A 190 22.12 6.90 21.24
CA GLU A 190 20.96 6.98 20.36
C GLU A 190 20.81 5.72 19.52
N ALA A 191 21.90 5.21 18.98
CA ALA A 191 21.91 3.96 18.24
C ALA A 191 21.44 2.77 19.12
N GLY A 192 21.99 2.65 20.33
CA GLY A 192 21.61 1.60 21.27
C GLY A 192 20.14 1.64 21.67
N LYS A 193 19.60 2.84 21.94
CA LYS A 193 18.18 3.02 22.22
C LYS A 193 17.30 2.61 21.04
N LEU A 194 17.68 2.98 19.81
CA LEU A 194 16.92 2.63 18.61
C LEU A 194 16.97 1.12 18.34
N PHE A 195 18.12 0.46 18.49
CA PHE A 195 18.20 -0.99 18.39
C PHE A 195 17.35 -1.70 19.46
N ALA A 196 17.36 -1.21 20.71
CA ALA A 196 16.51 -1.77 21.77
C ALA A 196 15.02 -1.60 21.43
N ALA A 197 14.60 -0.45 20.89
CA ALA A 197 13.23 -0.23 20.45
C ALA A 197 12.82 -1.16 19.30
N ILE A 198 13.71 -1.40 18.31
CA ILE A 198 13.48 -2.37 17.23
C ILE A 198 13.32 -3.79 17.79
N ALA A 199 14.16 -4.16 18.76
CA ALA A 199 14.10 -5.48 19.40
C ALA A 199 12.79 -5.70 20.14
N ALA A 200 12.24 -4.68 20.78
CA ALA A 200 11.01 -4.74 21.56
C ALA A 200 9.73 -4.77 20.71
N ASP A 201 9.78 -4.27 19.47
CA ASP A 201 8.59 -4.19 18.60
C ASP A 201 8.28 -5.55 17.96
N GLN A 202 7.18 -6.17 18.39
CA GLN A 202 6.73 -7.48 17.91
C GLN A 202 6.26 -7.47 16.44
N GLN A 203 6.00 -6.31 15.83
CA GLN A 203 5.68 -6.19 14.42
C GLN A 203 6.92 -6.30 13.52
N VAL A 204 8.11 -6.10 14.09
CA VAL A 204 9.37 -6.27 13.40
C VAL A 204 9.71 -7.77 13.24
N PRO A 205 10.13 -8.21 12.04
CA PRO A 205 10.52 -9.61 11.82
C PRO A 205 11.56 -10.12 12.82
N ASN A 206 11.41 -11.37 13.28
CA ASN A 206 12.27 -11.98 14.30
C ASN A 206 13.76 -11.93 13.96
N SER A 207 14.13 -12.06 12.68
CA SER A 207 15.51 -11.97 12.23
C SER A 207 16.14 -10.58 12.47
N ILE A 208 15.38 -9.52 12.29
CA ILE A 208 15.82 -8.15 12.55
C ILE A 208 15.86 -7.91 14.06
N ARG A 209 14.85 -8.34 14.81
CA ARG A 209 14.78 -8.22 16.27
C ARG A 209 15.97 -8.91 16.94
N ALA A 210 16.28 -10.15 16.56
CA ALA A 210 17.41 -10.90 17.12
C ALA A 210 18.73 -10.15 16.90
N ARG A 211 18.98 -9.64 15.70
CA ARG A 211 20.16 -8.84 15.40
C ARG A 211 20.19 -7.53 16.18
N ALA A 212 19.05 -6.88 16.33
CA ALA A 212 18.92 -5.65 17.11
C ALA A 212 19.24 -5.86 18.60
N VAL A 213 18.80 -6.98 19.21
CA VAL A 213 19.20 -7.36 20.58
C VAL A 213 20.71 -7.47 20.71
N GLN A 214 21.34 -8.20 19.78
CA GLN A 214 22.79 -8.39 19.82
C GLN A 214 23.56 -7.06 19.74
N ILE A 215 23.15 -6.18 18.79
CA ILE A 215 23.83 -4.90 18.60
C ILE A 215 23.57 -3.98 19.81
N ALA A 216 22.34 -3.91 20.33
CA ALA A 216 22.02 -3.12 21.53
C ALA A 216 22.90 -3.53 22.71
N GLY A 217 23.10 -4.84 22.94
CA GLY A 217 23.97 -5.36 23.98
C GLY A 217 25.43 -4.93 23.82
N THR A 218 25.99 -4.92 22.60
CA THR A 218 27.34 -4.41 22.35
C THR A 218 27.50 -2.91 22.60
N LEU A 219 26.40 -2.18 22.57
CA LEU A 219 26.34 -0.74 22.84
C LEU A 219 26.01 -0.41 24.30
N GLY A 220 25.94 -1.45 25.16
CA GLY A 220 25.65 -1.29 26.59
C GLY A 220 24.18 -1.12 26.93
N VAL A 221 23.27 -1.43 26.00
CA VAL A 221 21.81 -1.40 26.23
C VAL A 221 21.29 -2.82 26.33
N ASP A 222 20.80 -3.20 27.50
CA ASP A 222 20.22 -4.53 27.71
C ASP A 222 18.83 -4.61 27.03
N ALA A 223 18.74 -5.44 26.00
CA ALA A 223 17.52 -5.77 25.29
C ALA A 223 17.25 -7.29 25.31
N SER A 224 17.90 -8.04 26.19
CA SER A 224 17.83 -9.50 26.24
C SER A 224 16.41 -10.03 26.46
N ALA A 225 15.57 -9.34 27.23
CA ALA A 225 14.16 -9.67 27.43
C ALA A 225 13.32 -9.64 26.14
N SER A 226 13.82 -8.99 25.08
CA SER A 226 13.17 -8.89 23.77
C SER A 226 13.65 -9.95 22.77
N MET A 227 14.49 -10.90 23.18
CA MET A 227 15.01 -11.95 22.30
C MET A 227 13.87 -12.83 21.78
N PRO A 228 13.70 -12.95 20.45
CA PRO A 228 12.67 -13.82 19.88
C PRO A 228 12.92 -15.29 20.29
N GLY A 229 11.84 -15.98 20.71
CA GLY A 229 11.88 -17.39 21.09
C GLY A 229 12.18 -17.66 22.58
N LEU A 230 12.39 -16.63 23.41
CA LEU A 230 12.36 -16.80 24.86
C LEU A 230 10.89 -16.70 25.35
N PRO A 231 10.45 -17.57 26.30
CA PRO A 231 9.15 -17.40 26.96
C PRO A 231 9.14 -16.06 27.70
N GLN A 232 8.10 -15.25 27.47
CA GLN A 232 7.84 -14.01 28.19
C GLN A 232 7.13 -14.28 29.49
#